data_9d18728339ee30e90ffdd25927697886
#
_entry.id   9d18728339ee30e90ffdd25927697886
#
_cell.length_a   1.000
_cell.length_b   1.000
_cell.length_c   1.000
_cell.angle_alpha   90.00
_cell.angle_beta   90.00
_cell.angle_gamma   90.00
#
_symmetry.space_group_name_H-M   'P 1'
#
loop_
_entity.id
_entity.type
_entity.pdbx_description
1 polymer ?
#
loop_
_entity_poly.entity_id
_entity_poly.type
_entity_poly.pdbx_seq_one_letter_code
_entity_poly.pdbx_strand_id
1 'polypeptide(L)'
;MATWEELRQECLNCRKCSLCQTRTNVVFGVGKEDAEVMFIGEGPGQQEDLKGEPFVGRSGQLLDKLMATVDLFRDKNIYIANTVKCRPPQNRDPLPEEQEACSAWLDNQIALMHPKIIVCVGRISAQRYISKDFRVTKEHGLFYDRDGILYMGTFHPAALLRNPNQKPAAFEDFIALRDKINEICDHTY
;
A
#
# COMPACT_ATOMS: atom_id res chain seq x y z
N MET A 1 -12.67 -12.18 -16.45
CA MET A 1 -12.18 -11.27 -15.40
C MET A 1 -12.74 -9.89 -15.68
N ALA A 2 -13.16 -9.14 -14.64
CA ALA A 2 -13.54 -7.74 -14.79
C ALA A 2 -12.33 -6.94 -15.29
N THR A 3 -12.59 -5.90 -16.05
CA THR A 3 -11.56 -4.93 -16.43
C THR A 3 -11.19 -4.07 -15.23
N TRP A 4 -10.08 -3.33 -15.31
CA TRP A 4 -9.68 -2.40 -14.26
C TRP A 4 -10.76 -1.35 -13.96
N GLU A 5 -11.36 -0.78 -15.00
CA GLU A 5 -12.40 0.23 -14.86
C GLU A 5 -13.70 -0.35 -14.25
N GLU A 6 -14.11 -1.55 -14.64
CA GLU A 6 -15.25 -2.26 -14.02
C GLU A 6 -14.99 -2.50 -12.53
N LEU A 7 -13.80 -3.03 -12.18
CA LEU A 7 -13.39 -3.24 -10.80
C LEU A 7 -13.43 -1.93 -9.98
N ARG A 8 -12.94 -0.84 -10.57
CA ARG A 8 -12.95 0.47 -9.95
C ARG A 8 -14.37 0.96 -9.68
N GLN A 9 -15.24 0.91 -10.68
CA GLN A 9 -16.63 1.36 -10.56
C GLN A 9 -17.41 0.57 -9.51
N GLU A 10 -17.24 -0.74 -9.47
CA GLU A 10 -17.86 -1.59 -8.45
C GLU A 10 -17.33 -1.26 -7.05
N CYS A 11 -16.02 -1.07 -6.91
CA CYS A 11 -15.41 -0.72 -5.63
C CYS A 11 -15.90 0.63 -5.10
N LEU A 12 -16.04 1.64 -5.96
CA LEU A 12 -16.53 2.97 -5.59
C LEU A 12 -17.97 2.92 -5.01
N ASN A 13 -18.76 1.92 -5.39
CA ASN A 13 -20.12 1.69 -4.90
C ASN A 13 -20.20 0.64 -3.77
N CYS A 14 -19.06 0.18 -3.25
CA CYS A 14 -19.00 -0.92 -2.27
C CYS A 14 -19.76 -0.60 -0.97
N ARG A 15 -20.51 -1.60 -0.47
CA ARG A 15 -21.23 -1.56 0.81
C ARG A 15 -21.03 -2.85 1.62
N LYS A 16 -19.88 -3.54 1.46
CA LYS A 16 -19.66 -4.87 2.03
C LYS A 16 -19.37 -4.88 3.53
N CYS A 17 -19.04 -3.74 4.14
CA CYS A 17 -18.75 -3.64 5.58
C CYS A 17 -19.23 -2.30 6.15
N SER A 18 -19.18 -2.19 7.49
CA SER A 18 -19.65 -1.01 8.23
C SER A 18 -18.91 0.30 7.89
N LEU A 19 -17.68 0.23 7.36
CA LEU A 19 -16.92 1.42 6.98
C LEU A 19 -17.62 2.26 5.90
N CYS A 20 -18.50 1.66 5.11
CA CYS A 20 -19.29 2.40 4.12
C CYS A 20 -20.24 3.43 4.72
N GLN A 21 -20.58 3.30 6.02
CA GLN A 21 -21.53 4.19 6.70
C GLN A 21 -20.91 5.52 7.12
N THR A 22 -19.59 5.55 7.36
CA THR A 22 -18.89 6.71 7.91
C THR A 22 -17.87 7.33 6.96
N ARG A 23 -17.54 6.67 5.87
CA ARG A 23 -16.63 7.22 4.85
C ARG A 23 -17.24 8.41 4.13
N THR A 24 -16.40 9.33 3.67
CA THR A 24 -16.77 10.36 2.68
C THR A 24 -16.56 9.84 1.26
N ASN A 25 -15.40 9.26 0.99
CA ASN A 25 -15.05 8.65 -0.29
C ASN A 25 -14.48 7.25 -0.14
N VAL A 26 -14.68 6.41 -1.15
CA VAL A 26 -13.86 5.21 -1.33
C VAL A 26 -12.52 5.62 -1.88
N VAL A 27 -11.44 5.09 -1.32
CA VAL A 27 -10.06 5.30 -1.79
C VAL A 27 -9.59 4.05 -2.50
N PHE A 28 -9.81 3.99 -3.82
CA PHE A 28 -9.52 2.80 -4.62
C PHE A 28 -8.03 2.53 -4.75
N GLY A 29 -7.25 3.58 -4.97
CA GLY A 29 -5.82 3.55 -5.21
C GLY A 29 -5.42 4.58 -6.26
N VAL A 30 -4.13 4.77 -6.46
CA VAL A 30 -3.58 5.72 -7.44
C VAL A 30 -2.26 5.22 -8.00
N GLY A 31 -2.01 5.49 -9.26
CA GLY A 31 -0.75 5.16 -9.95
C GLY A 31 -0.95 4.54 -11.31
N LYS A 32 0.07 3.86 -11.79
CA LYS A 32 0.07 3.17 -13.07
C LYS A 32 -0.50 1.76 -12.94
N GLU A 33 -1.47 1.43 -13.77
CA GLU A 33 -2.15 0.12 -13.74
C GLU A 33 -1.26 -1.03 -14.22
N ASP A 34 -0.20 -0.71 -14.94
CA ASP A 34 0.83 -1.63 -15.44
C ASP A 34 2.14 -1.59 -14.63
N ALA A 35 2.14 -0.93 -13.48
CA ALA A 35 3.33 -0.82 -12.64
C ALA A 35 3.79 -2.18 -12.12
N GLU A 36 5.10 -2.41 -12.16
CA GLU A 36 5.73 -3.61 -11.61
C GLU A 36 5.90 -3.55 -10.09
N VAL A 37 5.76 -2.35 -9.51
CA VAL A 37 5.92 -2.11 -8.07
C VAL A 37 4.62 -1.52 -7.49
N MET A 38 4.08 -2.19 -6.48
CA MET A 38 2.88 -1.77 -5.77
C MET A 38 3.17 -1.51 -4.29
N PHE A 39 2.72 -0.39 -3.77
CA PHE A 39 2.74 -0.08 -2.34
C PHE A 39 1.37 -0.32 -1.72
N ILE A 40 1.34 -1.05 -0.61
CA ILE A 40 0.11 -1.37 0.13
C ILE A 40 0.21 -0.84 1.55
N GLY A 41 -0.61 0.15 1.87
CA GLY A 41 -0.77 0.67 3.22
C GLY A 41 -1.92 0.01 3.98
N GLU A 42 -2.26 0.59 5.12
CA GLU A 42 -3.29 0.09 6.04
C GLU A 42 -4.69 0.49 5.59
N GLY A 43 -4.98 1.77 5.57
CA GLY A 43 -6.28 2.33 5.24
C GLY A 43 -6.24 3.86 5.14
N PRO A 44 -7.30 4.48 4.56
CA PRO A 44 -7.38 5.92 4.43
C PRO A 44 -7.45 6.62 5.79
N GLY A 45 -6.69 7.71 5.94
CA GLY A 45 -6.89 8.68 7.00
C GLY A 45 -7.89 9.76 6.58
N GLN A 46 -7.98 10.84 7.38
CA GLN A 46 -8.95 11.92 7.13
C GLN A 46 -8.72 12.62 5.79
N GLN A 47 -7.49 12.97 5.46
CA GLN A 47 -7.20 13.68 4.21
C GLN A 47 -7.43 12.78 3.00
N GLU A 48 -7.10 11.51 3.11
CA GLU A 48 -7.33 10.51 2.08
C GLU A 48 -8.83 10.31 1.84
N ASP A 49 -9.63 10.23 2.89
CA ASP A 49 -11.09 10.11 2.81
C ASP A 49 -11.73 11.34 2.16
N LEU A 50 -11.23 12.54 2.45
CA LEU A 50 -11.72 13.78 1.85
C LEU A 50 -11.35 13.91 0.36
N LYS A 51 -10.14 13.49 -0.03
CA LYS A 51 -9.61 13.63 -1.40
C LYS A 51 -9.87 12.43 -2.30
N GLY A 52 -10.17 11.25 -1.72
CA GLY A 52 -10.35 10.01 -2.48
C GLY A 52 -9.06 9.39 -3.00
N GLU A 53 -7.90 9.79 -2.48
CA GLU A 53 -6.58 9.28 -2.87
C GLU A 53 -5.78 8.77 -1.65
N PRO A 54 -4.98 7.68 -1.80
CA PRO A 54 -4.15 7.17 -0.72
C PRO A 54 -2.93 8.05 -0.47
N PHE A 55 -2.49 8.11 0.77
CA PHE A 55 -1.24 8.77 1.17
C PHE A 55 -1.11 10.22 0.69
N VAL A 56 -2.07 11.07 1.00
CA VAL A 56 -2.08 12.53 0.66
C VAL A 56 -1.88 13.44 1.88
N GLY A 57 -1.99 12.92 3.12
CA GLY A 57 -1.70 13.64 4.35
C GLY A 57 -0.20 13.73 4.63
N ARG A 58 0.16 14.11 5.87
CA ARG A 58 1.58 14.24 6.29
C ARG A 58 2.38 12.95 6.11
N SER A 59 1.80 11.81 6.45
CA SER A 59 2.41 10.48 6.23
C SER A 59 2.65 10.21 4.75
N GLY A 60 1.69 10.57 3.91
CA GLY A 60 1.80 10.41 2.47
C GLY A 60 2.89 11.27 1.85
N GLN A 61 3.05 12.50 2.33
CA GLN A 61 4.13 13.40 1.89
C GLN A 61 5.51 12.85 2.26
N LEU A 62 5.64 12.21 3.42
CA LEU A 62 6.88 11.53 3.80
C LEU A 62 7.14 10.31 2.92
N LEU A 63 6.11 9.52 2.62
CA LEU A 63 6.22 8.38 1.69
C LEU A 63 6.69 8.84 0.31
N ASP A 64 6.07 9.90 -0.24
CA ASP A 64 6.49 10.48 -1.53
C ASP A 64 7.96 10.90 -1.53
N LYS A 65 8.44 11.50 -0.44
CA LYS A 65 9.85 11.89 -0.30
C LYS A 65 10.77 10.67 -0.26
N LEU A 66 10.40 9.60 0.46
CA LEU A 66 11.18 8.36 0.50
C LEU A 66 11.24 7.71 -0.89
N MET A 67 10.09 7.58 -1.56
CA MET A 67 10.00 7.04 -2.92
C MET A 67 10.85 7.86 -3.91
N ALA A 68 10.80 9.19 -3.83
CA ALA A 68 11.55 10.07 -4.72
C ALA A 68 13.08 9.90 -4.57
N THR A 69 13.59 9.46 -3.41
CA THR A 69 15.03 9.17 -3.25
C THR A 69 15.54 8.02 -4.10
N VAL A 70 14.64 7.21 -4.62
CA VAL A 70 14.92 6.05 -5.48
C VAL A 70 14.14 6.11 -6.79
N ASP A 71 13.80 7.31 -7.25
CA ASP A 71 13.12 7.58 -8.53
C ASP A 71 11.79 6.87 -8.71
N LEU A 72 11.04 6.66 -7.63
CA LEU A 72 9.68 6.12 -7.63
C LEU A 72 8.66 7.23 -7.42
N PHE A 73 7.68 7.31 -8.32
CA PHE A 73 6.64 8.36 -8.31
C PHE A 73 5.28 7.76 -8.69
N ARG A 74 4.23 8.17 -7.96
CA ARG A 74 2.86 7.65 -8.16
C ARG A 74 2.26 7.97 -9.53
N ASP A 75 2.71 9.03 -10.18
CA ASP A 75 2.27 9.43 -11.52
C ASP A 75 3.12 8.82 -12.64
N LYS A 76 4.20 8.09 -12.32
CA LYS A 76 5.18 7.64 -13.30
C LYS A 76 5.34 6.11 -13.36
N ASN A 77 5.60 5.45 -12.24
CA ASN A 77 6.12 4.08 -12.29
C ASN A 77 5.69 3.17 -11.13
N ILE A 78 4.78 3.60 -10.28
CA ILE A 78 4.26 2.77 -9.18
C ILE A 78 2.74 2.86 -9.09
N TYR A 79 2.16 1.94 -8.30
CA TYR A 79 0.78 2.00 -7.84
C TYR A 79 0.71 1.97 -6.32
N ILE A 80 -0.22 2.73 -5.73
CA ILE A 80 -0.42 2.78 -4.27
C ILE A 80 -1.86 2.45 -3.94
N ALA A 81 -2.08 1.55 -3.00
CA ALA A 81 -3.39 1.20 -2.46
C ALA A 81 -3.31 0.91 -0.94
N ASN A 82 -4.43 0.58 -0.34
CA ASN A 82 -4.53 0.17 1.06
C ASN A 82 -5.26 -1.16 1.20
N THR A 83 -5.08 -1.83 2.34
CA THR A 83 -5.78 -3.08 2.67
C THR A 83 -7.29 -2.87 2.79
N VAL A 84 -7.73 -1.72 3.30
CA VAL A 84 -9.13 -1.31 3.26
C VAL A 84 -9.29 -0.03 2.43
N LYS A 85 -10.41 0.08 1.72
CA LYS A 85 -10.68 1.20 0.80
C LYS A 85 -11.46 2.35 1.43
N CYS A 86 -11.88 2.19 2.66
CA CYS A 86 -12.66 3.19 3.40
C CYS A 86 -11.99 3.51 4.74
N ARG A 87 -12.11 4.77 5.17
CA ARG A 87 -11.54 5.25 6.42
C ARG A 87 -12.20 4.59 7.63
N PRO A 88 -11.45 3.92 8.52
CA PRO A 88 -11.97 3.50 9.82
C PRO A 88 -12.28 4.71 10.71
N PRO A 89 -13.32 4.65 11.56
CA PRO A 89 -13.65 5.72 12.48
C PRO A 89 -12.44 6.11 13.34
N GLN A 90 -12.18 7.43 13.45
CA GLN A 90 -11.07 7.99 14.25
C GLN A 90 -9.68 7.45 13.85
N ASN A 91 -9.52 7.01 12.61
CA ASN A 91 -8.27 6.42 12.08
C ASN A 91 -7.77 5.21 12.88
N ARG A 92 -8.67 4.45 13.53
CA ARG A 92 -8.28 3.20 14.20
C ARG A 92 -7.78 2.17 13.18
N ASP A 93 -7.09 1.15 13.67
CA ASP A 93 -6.75 -0.01 12.85
C ASP A 93 -8.04 -0.61 12.26
N PRO A 94 -8.03 -1.06 10.99
CA PRO A 94 -9.15 -1.79 10.42
C PRO A 94 -9.32 -3.13 11.14
N LEU A 95 -10.55 -3.49 11.45
CA LEU A 95 -10.87 -4.76 12.07
C LEU A 95 -10.62 -5.93 11.11
N PRO A 96 -10.32 -7.16 11.61
CA PRO A 96 -10.12 -8.32 10.76
C PRO A 96 -11.27 -8.58 9.77
N GLU A 97 -12.52 -8.45 10.22
CA GLU A 97 -13.71 -8.61 9.38
C GLU A 97 -13.85 -7.51 8.31
N GLU A 98 -13.39 -6.29 8.59
CA GLU A 98 -13.35 -5.20 7.61
C GLU A 98 -12.29 -5.47 6.54
N GLN A 99 -11.11 -5.93 6.95
CA GLN A 99 -10.06 -6.33 6.02
C GLN A 99 -10.51 -7.49 5.13
N GLU A 100 -11.18 -8.49 5.70
CA GLU A 100 -11.67 -9.65 4.96
C GLU A 100 -12.75 -9.24 3.95
N ALA A 101 -13.73 -8.44 4.37
CA ALA A 101 -14.78 -7.94 3.48
C ALA A 101 -14.23 -7.07 2.33
N CYS A 102 -13.10 -6.40 2.54
CA CYS A 102 -12.46 -5.51 1.59
C CYS A 102 -11.42 -6.21 0.70
N SER A 103 -10.95 -7.40 1.08
CA SER A 103 -9.81 -8.08 0.45
C SER A 103 -9.95 -8.28 -1.05
N ALA A 104 -11.15 -8.65 -1.52
CA ALA A 104 -11.40 -8.95 -2.93
C ALA A 104 -11.02 -7.77 -3.86
N TRP A 105 -11.16 -6.53 -3.40
CA TRP A 105 -10.80 -5.37 -4.21
C TRP A 105 -9.30 -5.31 -4.47
N LEU A 106 -8.49 -5.44 -3.42
CA LEU A 106 -7.03 -5.40 -3.54
C LEU A 106 -6.47 -6.66 -4.23
N ASP A 107 -7.02 -7.83 -3.91
CA ASP A 107 -6.61 -9.09 -4.54
C ASP A 107 -6.86 -9.07 -6.06
N ASN A 108 -8.01 -8.51 -6.51
CA ASN A 108 -8.28 -8.32 -7.93
C ASN A 108 -7.37 -7.25 -8.57
N GLN A 109 -7.02 -6.18 -7.84
CA GLN A 109 -6.03 -5.21 -8.32
C GLN A 109 -4.67 -5.89 -8.55
N ILE A 110 -4.20 -6.68 -7.60
CA ILE A 110 -2.95 -7.45 -7.73
C ILE A 110 -3.03 -8.42 -8.91
N ALA A 111 -4.17 -9.13 -9.05
CA ALA A 111 -4.36 -10.09 -10.13
C ALA A 111 -4.41 -9.46 -11.53
N LEU A 112 -4.89 -8.21 -11.65
CA LEU A 112 -4.92 -7.48 -12.92
C LEU A 112 -3.59 -6.81 -13.26
N MET A 113 -2.90 -6.28 -12.24
CA MET A 113 -1.61 -5.59 -12.42
C MET A 113 -0.45 -6.55 -12.65
N HIS A 114 -0.47 -7.73 -12.02
CA HIS A 114 0.67 -8.66 -11.99
C HIS A 114 1.99 -8.00 -11.54
N PRO A 115 2.03 -7.29 -10.39
CA PRO A 115 3.25 -6.63 -9.94
C PRO A 115 4.33 -7.66 -9.63
N LYS A 116 5.59 -7.31 -9.84
CA LYS A 116 6.75 -8.14 -9.47
C LYS A 116 7.14 -7.95 -8.01
N ILE A 117 6.92 -6.72 -7.48
CA ILE A 117 7.24 -6.37 -6.10
C ILE A 117 6.04 -5.69 -5.44
N ILE A 118 5.71 -6.15 -4.24
CA ILE A 118 4.73 -5.49 -3.36
C ILE A 118 5.44 -5.03 -2.08
N VAL A 119 5.37 -3.72 -1.81
CA VAL A 119 5.89 -3.11 -0.61
C VAL A 119 4.77 -2.90 0.39
N CYS A 120 4.78 -3.65 1.49
CA CYS A 120 3.85 -3.51 2.59
C CYS A 120 4.29 -2.38 3.52
N VAL A 121 3.53 -1.29 3.53
CA VAL A 121 3.83 -0.08 4.30
C VAL A 121 3.17 -0.18 5.68
N GLY A 122 3.96 -0.59 6.67
CA GLY A 122 3.54 -0.76 8.04
C GLY A 122 3.07 -2.17 8.41
N ARG A 123 2.74 -2.32 9.69
CA ARG A 123 2.43 -3.61 10.32
C ARG A 123 1.19 -4.30 9.71
N ILE A 124 0.11 -3.57 9.54
CA ILE A 124 -1.19 -4.15 9.14
C ILE A 124 -1.09 -4.83 7.76
N SER A 125 -0.55 -4.14 6.76
CA SER A 125 -0.37 -4.70 5.43
C SER A 125 0.64 -5.85 5.43
N ALA A 126 1.76 -5.71 6.15
CA ALA A 126 2.77 -6.76 6.23
C ALA A 126 2.25 -8.03 6.93
N GLN A 127 1.46 -7.88 8.00
CA GLN A 127 0.84 -9.02 8.67
C GLN A 127 -0.20 -9.74 7.81
N ARG A 128 -0.90 -9.02 6.94
CA ARG A 128 -1.85 -9.64 6.03
C ARG A 128 -1.18 -10.38 4.87
N TYR A 129 -0.15 -9.80 4.27
CA TYR A 129 0.42 -10.31 3.00
C TYR A 129 1.73 -11.09 3.17
N ILE A 130 2.47 -10.87 4.25
CA ILE A 130 3.75 -11.57 4.48
C ILE A 130 3.57 -12.67 5.54
N SER A 131 3.30 -12.29 6.79
CA SER A 131 3.14 -13.23 7.89
C SER A 131 2.35 -12.61 9.04
N LYS A 132 1.43 -13.34 9.66
CA LYS A 132 0.65 -12.87 10.81
C LYS A 132 1.52 -12.37 11.98
N ASP A 133 2.71 -12.91 12.11
CA ASP A 133 3.68 -12.57 13.16
C ASP A 133 4.72 -11.54 12.73
N PHE A 134 4.55 -10.92 11.56
CA PHE A 134 5.50 -9.96 11.00
C PHE A 134 5.79 -8.82 11.98
N ARG A 135 7.08 -8.58 12.23
CA ARG A 135 7.58 -7.50 13.09
C ARG A 135 8.41 -6.52 12.28
N VAL A 136 7.84 -5.35 11.98
CA VAL A 136 8.51 -4.32 11.16
C VAL A 136 9.91 -4.00 11.67
N THR A 137 10.10 -3.85 12.98
CA THR A 137 11.40 -3.50 13.59
C THR A 137 12.51 -4.55 13.39
N LYS A 138 12.15 -5.78 13.03
CA LYS A 138 13.10 -6.89 12.85
C LYS A 138 13.22 -7.38 11.41
N GLU A 139 12.13 -7.25 10.64
CA GLU A 139 11.98 -7.91 9.35
C GLU A 139 11.84 -6.91 8.19
N HIS A 140 11.87 -5.60 8.49
CA HIS A 140 11.83 -4.58 7.45
C HIS A 140 12.98 -4.75 6.44
N GLY A 141 12.74 -4.43 5.19
CA GLY A 141 13.75 -4.49 4.12
C GLY A 141 14.06 -5.90 3.62
N LEU A 142 13.50 -6.97 4.23
CA LEU A 142 13.65 -8.33 3.75
C LEU A 142 12.60 -8.67 2.69
N PHE A 143 13.00 -9.48 1.70
CA PHE A 143 12.13 -9.92 0.62
C PHE A 143 11.63 -11.35 0.85
N TYR A 144 10.34 -11.57 0.61
CA TYR A 144 9.65 -12.85 0.76
C TYR A 144 8.94 -13.19 -0.56
N ASP A 145 9.27 -14.33 -1.16
CA ASP A 145 8.58 -14.82 -2.35
C ASP A 145 7.24 -15.47 -1.96
N ARG A 146 6.18 -15.05 -2.63
CA ARG A 146 4.85 -15.63 -2.55
C ARG A 146 4.27 -15.74 -3.96
N ASP A 147 4.22 -16.94 -4.47
CA ASP A 147 3.67 -17.26 -5.80
C ASP A 147 4.26 -16.42 -6.94
N GLY A 148 5.57 -16.14 -6.86
CA GLY A 148 6.29 -15.38 -7.88
C GLY A 148 6.23 -13.86 -7.71
N ILE A 149 5.61 -13.35 -6.65
CA ILE A 149 5.64 -11.94 -6.27
C ILE A 149 6.56 -11.77 -5.06
N LEU A 150 7.47 -10.82 -5.12
CA LEU A 150 8.31 -10.48 -3.97
C LEU A 150 7.62 -9.46 -3.08
N TYR A 151 7.47 -9.80 -1.80
CA TYR A 151 6.91 -8.92 -0.78
C TYR A 151 8.01 -8.38 0.12
N MET A 152 7.97 -7.09 0.43
CA MET A 152 8.85 -6.45 1.39
C MET A 152 8.01 -5.63 2.37
N GLY A 153 8.26 -5.76 3.67
CA GLY A 153 7.69 -4.89 4.69
C GLY A 153 8.62 -3.72 5.00
N THR A 154 8.07 -2.53 5.22
CA THR A 154 8.80 -1.37 5.70
C THR A 154 7.98 -0.59 6.73
N PHE A 155 8.56 0.43 7.33
CA PHE A 155 7.90 1.27 8.33
C PHE A 155 6.73 2.06 7.72
N HIS A 156 5.64 2.17 8.48
CA HIS A 156 4.60 3.13 8.13
C HIS A 156 5.13 4.56 8.33
N PRO A 157 4.91 5.49 7.40
CA PRO A 157 5.41 6.85 7.53
C PRO A 157 4.95 7.57 8.81
N ALA A 158 3.74 7.28 9.30
CA ALA A 158 3.26 7.81 10.58
C ALA A 158 4.14 7.39 11.76
N ALA A 159 4.66 6.15 11.75
CA ALA A 159 5.60 5.68 12.77
C ALA A 159 6.94 6.43 12.68
N LEU A 160 7.42 6.74 11.48
CA LEU A 160 8.63 7.54 11.26
C LEU A 160 8.47 8.99 11.68
N LEU A 161 7.27 9.56 11.58
CA LEU A 161 6.96 10.90 12.09
C LEU A 161 6.97 10.93 13.62
N ARG A 162 6.49 9.86 14.28
CA ARG A 162 6.54 9.73 15.76
C ARG A 162 7.92 9.41 16.28
N ASN A 163 8.71 8.62 15.54
CA ASN A 163 10.08 8.24 15.90
C ASN A 163 11.04 8.47 14.72
N PRO A 164 11.54 9.71 14.54
CA PRO A 164 12.43 10.07 13.44
C PRO A 164 13.74 9.28 13.41
N ASN A 165 14.17 8.68 14.52
CA ASN A 165 15.40 7.89 14.60
C ASN A 165 15.34 6.61 13.73
N GLN A 166 14.15 6.17 13.32
CA GLN A 166 13.97 5.05 12.42
C GLN A 166 14.02 5.42 10.92
N LYS A 167 14.10 6.71 10.58
CA LYS A 167 14.18 7.14 9.17
C LYS A 167 15.39 6.60 8.42
N PRO A 168 16.61 6.51 8.99
CA PRO A 168 17.76 5.89 8.31
C PRO A 168 17.48 4.44 7.92
N ALA A 169 16.89 3.64 8.80
CA ALA A 169 16.53 2.25 8.51
C ALA A 169 15.49 2.14 7.40
N ALA A 170 14.47 3.00 7.41
CA ALA A 170 13.49 3.08 6.33
C ALA A 170 14.14 3.48 4.99
N PHE A 171 15.10 4.39 5.01
CA PHE A 171 15.83 4.79 3.81
C PHE A 171 16.64 3.62 3.22
N GLU A 172 17.28 2.81 4.07
CA GLU A 172 17.98 1.58 3.64
C GLU A 172 17.03 0.57 2.96
N ASP A 173 15.77 0.47 3.44
CA ASP A 173 14.76 -0.37 2.80
C ASP A 173 14.48 0.09 1.36
N PHE A 174 14.39 1.41 1.13
CA PHE A 174 14.17 1.95 -0.21
C PHE A 174 15.38 1.74 -1.13
N ILE A 175 16.61 1.80 -0.59
CA ILE A 175 17.82 1.43 -1.36
C ILE A 175 17.77 -0.05 -1.75
N ALA A 176 17.44 -0.94 -0.81
CA ALA A 176 17.30 -2.36 -1.09
C ALA A 176 16.18 -2.63 -2.13
N LEU A 177 15.07 -1.87 -2.05
CA LEU A 177 13.99 -1.92 -3.03
C LEU A 177 14.49 -1.51 -4.43
N ARG A 178 15.20 -0.39 -4.56
CA ARG A 178 15.79 0.06 -5.84
C ARG A 178 16.69 -1.01 -6.43
N ASP A 179 17.57 -1.59 -5.63
CA ASP A 179 18.51 -2.61 -6.10
C ASP A 179 17.75 -3.86 -6.59
N LYS A 180 16.66 -4.24 -5.88
CA LYS A 180 15.80 -5.35 -6.29
C LYS A 180 15.00 -5.02 -7.57
N ILE A 181 14.51 -3.80 -7.73
CA ILE A 181 13.85 -3.33 -8.96
C ILE A 181 14.81 -3.47 -10.15
N ASN A 182 16.05 -3.00 -10.01
CA ASN A 182 17.07 -3.11 -11.06
C ASN A 182 17.41 -4.57 -11.42
N GLU A 183 17.24 -5.49 -10.47
CA GLU A 183 17.51 -6.91 -10.68
C GLU A 183 16.39 -7.62 -11.47
N ILE A 184 15.11 -7.31 -11.18
CA ILE A 184 13.99 -8.14 -11.66
C ILE A 184 12.92 -7.41 -12.47
N CYS A 185 12.86 -6.09 -12.44
CA CYS A 185 11.84 -5.30 -13.16
C CYS A 185 12.35 -4.93 -14.56
N ASP A 186 11.41 -4.89 -15.52
CA ASP A 186 11.74 -4.68 -16.93
C ASP A 186 11.56 -3.21 -17.36
N HIS A 187 10.62 -2.49 -16.74
CA HIS A 187 10.22 -1.15 -17.22
C HIS A 187 9.89 -0.14 -16.09
N THR A 188 10.31 -0.41 -14.87
CA THR A 188 10.06 0.52 -13.74
C THR A 188 10.91 1.79 -13.87
N TYR A 189 12.14 1.69 -14.36
CA TYR A 189 13.07 2.81 -14.62
C TYR A 189 13.33 3.04 -16.09
#